data_a8bfe0c7bbb1a1279a57dc5033deba99
#
_entry.id   a8bfe0c7bbb1a1279a57dc5033deba99
#
_cell.length_a   1.000
_cell.length_b   1.000
_cell.length_c   1.000
_cell.angle_alpha   90.00
_cell.angle_beta   90.00
_cell.angle_gamma   90.00
#
_symmetry.space_group_name_H-M   'P 1'
#
loop_
_entity.id
_entity.type
_entity.pdbx_description
1 polymer ?
#
loop_
_entity_poly.entity_id
_entity_poly.type
_entity_poly.pdbx_seq_one_letter_code
_entity_poly.pdbx_strand_id
1 'polypeptide(L)'
;MLKMMRPGFLAVVLLVAAPLGQALAKAGEPYGTWSMGKVTIKVTDCGGGLCGTIVGLKEPISKIDGKPKVDRENPDVSKRKRPLIGLAVLIGMKPSGEGKWQGAIYNPDDGNTYSASIKLDGDKMKVKGCVAGILCKTNNFVRLD
;
A
#
# COMPACT_ATOMS: atom_id res chain seq x y z
N MET A 1 -11.66 -15.74 77.99
CA MET A 1 -11.19 -16.50 76.78
C MET A 1 -11.63 -15.76 75.55
N LEU A 2 -10.71 -15.04 74.93
CA LEU A 2 -10.99 -14.18 73.78
C LEU A 2 -10.69 -14.96 72.49
N LYS A 3 -11.72 -15.21 71.69
CA LYS A 3 -11.60 -15.95 70.44
C LYS A 3 -11.28 -14.94 69.31
N MET A 4 -10.04 -14.96 68.85
CA MET A 4 -9.57 -14.15 67.72
C MET A 4 -10.15 -14.69 66.43
N MET A 5 -10.99 -13.89 65.76
CA MET A 5 -11.44 -14.09 64.38
C MET A 5 -10.36 -13.57 63.43
N ARG A 6 -9.83 -14.43 62.56
CA ARG A 6 -8.95 -14.07 61.45
C ARG A 6 -9.80 -13.59 60.27
N PRO A 7 -9.53 -12.42 59.67
CA PRO A 7 -10.16 -12.06 58.40
C PRO A 7 -9.47 -12.76 57.26
N GLY A 8 -10.24 -13.50 56.45
CA GLY A 8 -9.79 -14.09 55.21
C GLY A 8 -9.64 -13.03 54.16
N PHE A 9 -8.45 -12.90 53.59
CA PHE A 9 -8.20 -12.07 52.43
C PHE A 9 -8.76 -12.78 51.18
N LEU A 10 -9.85 -12.24 50.61
CA LEU A 10 -10.30 -12.57 49.28
C LEU A 10 -9.41 -11.81 48.28
N ALA A 11 -8.53 -12.53 47.59
CA ALA A 11 -7.78 -12.00 46.48
C ALA A 11 -8.71 -11.87 45.25
N VAL A 12 -9.11 -10.66 44.93
CA VAL A 12 -9.83 -10.37 43.68
C VAL A 12 -8.80 -10.31 42.55
N VAL A 13 -8.79 -11.34 41.73
CA VAL A 13 -8.00 -11.35 40.48
C VAL A 13 -8.76 -10.51 39.43
N LEU A 14 -8.31 -9.27 39.22
CA LEU A 14 -8.75 -8.45 38.10
C LEU A 14 -8.10 -8.97 36.81
N LEU A 15 -8.88 -9.69 36.01
CA LEU A 15 -8.53 -9.97 34.61
C LEU A 15 -8.62 -8.66 33.83
N VAL A 16 -7.46 -8.06 33.54
CA VAL A 16 -7.36 -6.95 32.60
C VAL A 16 -7.42 -7.55 31.20
N ALA A 17 -8.60 -7.49 30.57
CA ALA A 17 -8.74 -7.77 29.15
C ALA A 17 -8.06 -6.62 28.38
N ALA A 18 -6.90 -6.91 27.78
CA ALA A 18 -6.26 -5.99 26.84
C ALA A 18 -7.16 -5.83 25.60
N PRO A 19 -7.54 -4.61 25.19
CA PRO A 19 -8.23 -4.43 23.93
C PRO A 19 -7.26 -4.79 22.81
N LEU A 20 -7.64 -5.76 21.98
CA LEU A 20 -7.04 -5.99 20.67
C LEU A 20 -7.32 -4.72 19.85
N GLY A 21 -6.39 -3.79 19.89
CA GLY A 21 -6.40 -2.61 19.05
C GLY A 21 -6.26 -3.04 17.59
N GLN A 22 -7.39 -3.20 16.91
CA GLN A 22 -7.41 -3.17 15.46
C GLN A 22 -6.97 -1.76 15.08
N ALA A 23 -5.79 -1.64 14.46
CA ALA A 23 -5.36 -0.41 13.84
C ALA A 23 -6.30 -0.15 12.66
N LEU A 24 -7.39 0.56 12.90
CA LEU A 24 -8.21 1.16 11.86
C LEU A 24 -7.28 2.11 11.10
N ALA A 25 -7.07 1.84 9.80
CA ALA A 25 -6.36 2.76 8.93
C ALA A 25 -7.02 4.13 9.06
N LYS A 26 -6.25 5.09 9.54
CA LYS A 26 -6.76 6.43 9.87
C LYS A 26 -7.13 7.11 8.56
N ALA A 27 -8.40 7.51 8.40
CA ALA A 27 -8.83 8.30 7.24
C ALA A 27 -7.89 9.51 7.07
N GLY A 28 -7.23 9.60 5.91
CA GLY A 28 -6.24 10.65 5.63
C GLY A 28 -4.78 10.18 5.59
N GLU A 29 -4.48 8.93 5.95
CA GLU A 29 -3.15 8.34 5.77
C GLU A 29 -3.06 7.59 4.43
N PRO A 30 -1.96 7.73 3.67
CA PRO A 30 -1.80 7.08 2.37
C PRO A 30 -1.51 5.58 2.46
N TYR A 31 -1.11 5.10 3.64
CA TYR A 31 -0.71 3.71 3.87
C TYR A 31 -1.89 2.75 3.78
N GLY A 32 -1.63 1.52 3.35
CA GLY A 32 -2.63 0.48 3.25
C GLY A 32 -2.74 -0.11 1.85
N THR A 33 -3.84 -0.80 1.59
CA THR A 33 -4.10 -1.52 0.35
C THR A 33 -5.10 -0.74 -0.51
N TRP A 34 -4.72 -0.52 -1.76
CA TRP A 34 -5.46 0.31 -2.71
C TRP A 34 -5.70 -0.44 -4.02
N SER A 35 -6.90 -0.33 -4.57
CA SER A 35 -7.26 -0.98 -5.83
C SER A 35 -7.77 0.01 -6.89
N MET A 36 -7.33 -0.18 -8.13
CA MET A 36 -7.91 0.47 -9.32
C MET A 36 -8.72 -0.54 -10.19
N GLY A 37 -9.14 -1.66 -9.60
CA GLY A 37 -9.90 -2.72 -10.27
C GLY A 37 -9.01 -3.75 -10.97
N LYS A 38 -8.07 -3.33 -11.81
CA LYS A 38 -7.14 -4.23 -12.52
C LYS A 38 -5.94 -4.62 -11.69
N VAL A 39 -5.47 -3.68 -10.86
CA VAL A 39 -4.25 -3.80 -10.05
C VAL A 39 -4.56 -3.37 -8.62
N THR A 40 -4.05 -4.11 -7.68
CA THR A 40 -4.05 -3.78 -6.26
C THR A 40 -2.61 -3.54 -5.81
N ILE A 41 -2.39 -2.43 -5.13
CA ILE A 41 -1.09 -2.05 -4.59
C ILE A 41 -1.16 -1.92 -3.07
N LYS A 42 -0.05 -2.21 -2.42
CA LYS A 42 0.17 -1.86 -1.01
C LYS A 42 1.10 -0.66 -0.94
N VAL A 43 0.62 0.39 -0.28
CA VAL A 43 1.39 1.61 -0.04
C VAL A 43 1.99 1.56 1.35
N THR A 44 3.30 1.77 1.43
CA THR A 44 4.08 1.72 2.67
C THR A 44 5.03 2.91 2.74
N ASP A 45 5.54 3.19 3.95
CA ASP A 45 6.65 4.11 4.13
C ASP A 45 7.96 3.47 3.63
N CYS A 46 8.77 4.25 2.91
CA CYS A 46 10.07 3.82 2.41
C CYS A 46 11.12 4.93 2.63
N GLY A 47 11.38 5.28 3.90
CA GLY A 47 12.38 6.28 4.28
C GLY A 47 11.89 7.73 4.17
N GLY A 48 10.69 8.00 4.69
CA GLY A 48 10.07 9.33 4.70
C GLY A 48 9.35 9.71 3.41
N GLY A 49 9.20 8.75 2.52
CA GLY A 49 8.37 8.84 1.32
C GLY A 49 7.43 7.65 1.22
N LEU A 50 6.61 7.60 0.16
CA LEU A 50 5.73 6.47 -0.11
C LEU A 50 6.31 5.59 -1.20
N CYS A 51 6.21 4.29 -0.99
CA CYS A 51 6.40 3.27 -2.02
C CYS A 51 5.11 2.48 -2.18
N GLY A 52 4.81 2.10 -3.42
CA GLY A 52 3.67 1.24 -3.72
C GLY A 52 4.13 -0.01 -4.46
N THR A 53 3.71 -1.17 -3.96
CA THR A 53 4.08 -2.48 -4.50
C THR A 53 2.84 -3.20 -4.97
N ILE A 54 2.88 -3.83 -6.14
CA ILE A 54 1.78 -4.66 -6.65
C ILE A 54 1.61 -5.87 -5.74
N VAL A 55 0.43 -6.04 -5.17
CA VAL A 55 0.06 -7.18 -4.32
C VAL A 55 -1.06 -8.02 -4.90
N GLY A 56 -1.74 -7.52 -5.94
CA GLY A 56 -2.80 -8.25 -6.62
C GLY A 56 -3.01 -7.79 -8.06
N LEU A 57 -3.43 -8.72 -8.90
CA LEU A 57 -3.82 -8.50 -10.29
C LEU A 57 -5.16 -9.20 -10.54
N LYS A 58 -6.08 -8.54 -11.24
CA LYS A 58 -7.36 -9.16 -11.67
C LYS A 58 -7.11 -10.36 -12.59
N GLU A 59 -6.13 -10.24 -13.47
CA GLU A 59 -5.69 -11.31 -14.37
C GLU A 59 -4.19 -11.59 -14.10
N PRO A 60 -3.85 -12.48 -13.14
CA PRO A 60 -2.47 -12.71 -12.76
C PRO A 60 -1.71 -13.60 -13.74
N ILE A 61 -2.43 -14.32 -14.61
CA ILE A 61 -1.84 -15.25 -15.57
C ILE A 61 -1.77 -14.61 -16.95
N SER A 62 -0.64 -14.75 -17.60
CA SER A 62 -0.41 -14.30 -18.97
C SER A 62 -1.16 -15.17 -19.97
N LYS A 63 -1.89 -14.55 -20.89
CA LYS A 63 -2.56 -15.24 -22.00
C LYS A 63 -1.61 -15.72 -23.08
N ILE A 64 -0.34 -15.27 -23.03
CA ILE A 64 0.67 -15.63 -24.04
C ILE A 64 1.27 -17.01 -23.77
N ASP A 65 1.55 -17.30 -22.49
CA ASP A 65 2.30 -18.50 -22.11
C ASP A 65 1.67 -19.28 -20.94
N GLY A 66 0.53 -18.84 -20.41
CA GLY A 66 -0.19 -19.49 -19.31
C GLY A 66 0.56 -19.42 -17.96
N LYS A 67 1.59 -18.59 -17.85
CA LYS A 67 2.42 -18.44 -16.63
C LYS A 67 2.04 -17.14 -15.88
N PRO A 68 2.44 -17.00 -14.61
CA PRO A 68 2.31 -15.73 -13.89
C PRO A 68 2.92 -14.58 -14.69
N LYS A 69 2.22 -13.44 -14.71
CA LYS A 69 2.71 -12.24 -15.41
C LYS A 69 4.03 -11.76 -14.82
N VAL A 70 4.94 -11.41 -15.72
CA VAL A 70 6.28 -10.89 -15.43
C VAL A 70 6.46 -9.51 -16.06
N ASP A 71 7.50 -8.81 -15.65
CA ASP A 71 7.88 -7.47 -16.10
C ASP A 71 8.52 -7.50 -17.50
N ARG A 72 7.78 -8.00 -18.47
CA ARG A 72 8.23 -8.36 -19.82
C ARG A 72 8.80 -7.17 -20.60
N GLU A 73 8.20 -5.98 -20.42
CA GLU A 73 8.55 -4.77 -21.16
C GLU A 73 9.67 -3.96 -20.48
N ASN A 74 10.28 -4.48 -19.40
CA ASN A 74 11.37 -3.78 -18.74
C ASN A 74 12.53 -3.51 -19.72
N PRO A 75 13.04 -2.26 -19.80
CA PRO A 75 14.18 -1.92 -20.65
C PRO A 75 15.45 -2.72 -20.28
N ASP A 76 15.60 -3.06 -19.00
CA ASP A 76 16.66 -3.96 -18.55
C ASP A 76 16.23 -5.42 -18.75
N VAL A 77 16.83 -6.08 -19.75
CA VAL A 77 16.52 -7.47 -20.11
C VAL A 77 16.64 -8.43 -18.92
N SER A 78 17.58 -8.17 -18.01
CA SER A 78 17.81 -9.02 -16.83
C SER A 78 16.61 -9.02 -15.86
N LYS A 79 15.76 -7.99 -15.91
CA LYS A 79 14.58 -7.81 -15.04
C LYS A 79 13.27 -8.33 -15.67
N ARG A 80 13.26 -8.70 -16.94
CA ARG A 80 12.03 -9.09 -17.67
C ARG A 80 11.36 -10.36 -17.17
N LYS A 81 12.06 -11.17 -16.38
CA LYS A 81 11.52 -12.42 -15.79
C LYS A 81 11.00 -12.24 -14.37
N ARG A 82 11.18 -11.07 -13.76
CA ARG A 82 10.69 -10.85 -12.39
C ARG A 82 9.16 -10.78 -12.37
N PRO A 83 8.48 -11.36 -11.35
CA PRO A 83 7.03 -11.34 -11.26
C PRO A 83 6.49 -9.90 -11.12
N LEU A 84 5.29 -9.64 -11.67
CA LEU A 84 4.59 -8.38 -11.42
C LEU A 84 4.09 -8.27 -9.97
N ILE A 85 3.66 -9.39 -9.36
CA ILE A 85 3.36 -9.42 -7.93
C ILE A 85 4.67 -9.22 -7.16
N GLY A 86 4.72 -8.24 -6.29
CA GLY A 86 5.89 -7.82 -5.54
C GLY A 86 6.70 -6.69 -6.21
N LEU A 87 6.31 -6.26 -7.43
CA LEU A 87 6.98 -5.19 -8.15
C LEU A 87 6.65 -3.82 -7.55
N ALA A 88 7.68 -3.03 -7.25
CA ALA A 88 7.51 -1.63 -6.85
C ALA A 88 7.10 -0.79 -8.07
N VAL A 89 5.98 -0.10 -7.98
CA VAL A 89 5.44 0.76 -9.05
C VAL A 89 5.33 2.22 -8.63
N LEU A 90 5.05 2.54 -7.37
CA LEU A 90 5.21 3.90 -6.84
C LEU A 90 6.59 4.00 -6.20
N ILE A 91 7.41 4.93 -6.66
CA ILE A 91 8.82 5.01 -6.31
C ILE A 91 9.13 6.39 -5.72
N GLY A 92 9.63 6.39 -4.47
CA GLY A 92 10.18 7.58 -3.83
C GLY A 92 9.21 8.76 -3.80
N MET A 93 7.93 8.52 -3.55
CA MET A 93 6.91 9.56 -3.49
C MET A 93 7.10 10.39 -2.22
N LYS A 94 7.60 11.61 -2.36
CA LYS A 94 7.85 12.52 -1.23
C LYS A 94 6.67 13.47 -1.01
N PRO A 95 6.38 13.87 0.25
CA PRO A 95 5.34 14.86 0.54
C PRO A 95 5.58 16.16 -0.24
N SER A 96 4.53 16.69 -0.86
CA SER A 96 4.56 17.93 -1.67
C SER A 96 3.47 18.93 -1.29
N GLY A 97 2.72 18.64 -0.24
CA GLY A 97 1.63 19.43 0.30
C GLY A 97 0.70 18.54 1.12
N GLU A 98 -0.31 19.13 1.74
CA GLU A 98 -1.30 18.38 2.51
C GLU A 98 -2.04 17.37 1.60
N GLY A 99 -1.97 16.08 1.95
CA GLY A 99 -2.55 15.00 1.17
C GLY A 99 -1.96 14.84 -0.24
N LYS A 100 -0.73 15.33 -0.47
CA LYS A 100 -0.08 15.29 -1.78
C LYS A 100 1.35 14.77 -1.69
N TRP A 101 1.75 13.99 -2.70
CA TRP A 101 3.10 13.46 -2.86
C TRP A 101 3.54 13.58 -4.32
N GLN A 102 4.84 13.67 -4.53
CA GLN A 102 5.48 13.69 -5.84
C GLN A 102 6.66 12.72 -5.88
N GLY A 103 6.86 12.07 -7.01
CA GLY A 103 7.92 11.12 -7.24
C GLY A 103 7.81 10.49 -8.61
N ALA A 104 7.92 9.17 -8.69
CA ALA A 104 7.87 8.44 -9.93
C ALA A 104 6.89 7.25 -9.87
N ILE A 105 6.34 6.90 -11.05
CA ILE A 105 5.57 5.67 -11.25
C ILE A 105 6.20 4.86 -12.37
N TYR A 106 6.43 3.57 -12.11
CA TYR A 106 6.83 2.61 -13.12
C TYR A 106 5.60 1.93 -13.70
N ASN A 107 5.52 1.89 -15.03
CA ASN A 107 4.44 1.21 -15.76
C ASN A 107 4.96 -0.07 -16.39
N PRO A 108 4.60 -1.26 -15.89
CA PRO A 108 5.07 -2.51 -16.46
C PRO A 108 4.44 -2.85 -17.83
N ASP A 109 3.37 -2.16 -18.25
CA ASP A 109 2.75 -2.39 -19.55
C ASP A 109 3.61 -1.85 -20.72
N ASP A 110 4.46 -0.85 -20.45
CA ASP A 110 5.35 -0.26 -21.44
C ASP A 110 6.83 -0.19 -21.00
N GLY A 111 7.13 -0.60 -19.76
CA GLY A 111 8.48 -0.62 -19.21
C GLY A 111 9.06 0.75 -18.88
N ASN A 112 8.26 1.81 -18.87
CA ASN A 112 8.71 3.17 -18.64
C ASN A 112 8.43 3.66 -17.22
N THR A 113 9.27 4.59 -16.78
CA THR A 113 9.09 5.32 -15.52
C THR A 113 8.70 6.76 -15.83
N TYR A 114 7.64 7.22 -15.19
CA TYR A 114 7.06 8.55 -15.39
C TYR A 114 7.16 9.38 -14.12
N SER A 115 7.24 10.70 -14.27
CA SER A 115 7.00 11.62 -13.15
C SER A 115 5.57 11.45 -12.67
N ALA A 116 5.39 11.37 -11.35
CA ALA A 116 4.08 11.11 -10.78
C ALA A 116 3.75 12.02 -9.60
N SER A 117 2.46 12.27 -9.44
CA SER A 117 1.90 12.91 -8.27
C SER A 117 0.74 12.10 -7.71
N ILE A 118 0.61 12.11 -6.39
CA ILE A 118 -0.51 11.53 -5.67
C ILE A 118 -1.31 12.64 -5.01
N LYS A 119 -2.64 12.55 -5.09
CA LYS A 119 -3.58 13.32 -4.29
C LYS A 119 -4.50 12.36 -3.55
N LEU A 120 -4.50 12.46 -2.23
CA LEU A 120 -5.36 11.68 -1.34
C LEU A 120 -6.60 12.50 -0.98
N ASP A 121 -7.76 11.84 -1.05
CA ASP A 121 -9.05 12.39 -0.64
C ASP A 121 -9.83 11.27 0.05
N GLY A 122 -9.69 11.16 1.38
CA GLY A 122 -10.28 10.10 2.19
C GLY A 122 -9.85 8.71 1.69
N ASP A 123 -10.83 7.92 1.27
CA ASP A 123 -10.61 6.56 0.76
C ASP A 123 -10.37 6.51 -0.77
N LYS A 124 -10.11 7.65 -1.37
CA LYS A 124 -9.77 7.79 -2.79
C LYS A 124 -8.37 8.34 -2.95
N MET A 125 -7.59 7.73 -3.81
CA MET A 125 -6.24 8.17 -4.15
C MET A 125 -6.12 8.32 -5.67
N LYS A 126 -5.80 9.54 -6.11
CA LYS A 126 -5.52 9.83 -7.52
C LYS A 126 -4.02 9.78 -7.74
N VAL A 127 -3.58 8.93 -8.65
CA VAL A 127 -2.18 8.82 -9.08
C VAL A 127 -2.09 9.30 -10.51
N LYS A 128 -1.42 10.42 -10.72
CA LYS A 128 -1.23 11.05 -12.02
C LYS A 128 0.21 10.86 -12.47
N GLY A 129 0.42 10.15 -13.58
CA GLY A 129 1.71 10.00 -14.23
C GLY A 129 1.78 10.85 -15.49
N CYS A 130 2.90 11.51 -15.74
CA CYS A 130 3.08 12.42 -16.86
C CYS A 130 4.35 12.14 -17.66
N VAL A 131 4.25 12.26 -18.99
CA VAL A 131 5.38 12.29 -19.91
C VAL A 131 5.72 13.76 -20.16
N ALA A 132 6.97 14.15 -19.92
CA ALA A 132 7.47 15.51 -20.11
C ALA A 132 6.58 16.61 -19.48
N GLY A 133 5.84 16.29 -18.43
CA GLY A 133 4.95 17.22 -17.73
C GLY A 133 3.70 17.65 -18.51
N ILE A 134 3.48 17.14 -19.74
CA ILE A 134 2.43 17.62 -20.67
C ILE A 134 1.36 16.55 -20.87
N LEU A 135 1.74 15.31 -21.19
CA LEU A 135 0.82 14.20 -21.40
C LEU A 135 0.68 13.40 -20.11
N CYS A 136 -0.48 13.53 -19.48
CA CYS A 136 -0.73 12.92 -18.19
C CYS A 136 -1.89 11.93 -18.24
N LYS A 137 -1.74 10.81 -17.53
CA LYS A 137 -2.79 9.83 -17.27
C LYS A 137 -3.04 9.75 -15.77
N THR A 138 -4.30 9.80 -15.37
CA THR A 138 -4.71 9.66 -13.96
C THR A 138 -5.35 8.30 -13.74
N ASN A 139 -4.84 7.58 -12.75
CA ASN A 139 -5.43 6.35 -12.24
C ASN A 139 -6.09 6.64 -10.89
N ASN A 140 -7.33 6.17 -10.72
CA ASN A 140 -8.08 6.34 -9.49
C ASN A 140 -8.06 5.03 -8.71
N PHE A 141 -7.59 5.10 -7.48
CA PHE A 141 -7.55 4.00 -6.54
C PHE A 141 -8.57 4.22 -5.43
N VAL A 142 -9.14 3.14 -4.94
CA VAL A 142 -9.99 3.11 -3.75
C VAL A 142 -9.34 2.26 -2.68
N ARG A 143 -9.50 2.66 -1.43
CA ARG A 143 -8.98 1.92 -0.27
C ARG A 143 -9.73 0.61 -0.10
N LEU A 144 -9.01 -0.45 0.25
CA LEU A 144 -9.59 -1.77 0.56
C LEU A 144 -9.57 -2.10 2.05
N ASP A 145 -8.69 -1.45 2.86
CA ASP A 145 -8.50 -1.69 4.30
C ASP A 145 -8.46 -0.40 5.13
#